data_b54837afd8c334d4e32b505afc151fe6
#
_entry.id   b54837afd8c334d4e32b505afc151fe6
#
_cell.length_a   1.000
_cell.length_b   1.000
_cell.length_c   1.000
_cell.angle_alpha   90.00
_cell.angle_beta   90.00
_cell.angle_gamma   90.00
#
_symmetry.space_group_name_H-M   'P 1'
#
loop_
_entity.id
_entity.type
_entity.pdbx_description
1 polymer ?
#
loop_
_entity_poly.entity_id
_entity_poly.type
_entity_poly.pdbx_seq_one_letter_code
_entity_poly.pdbx_strand_id
1 'polypeptide(L)'
;MAGPDMRDRHSIPCSDVNWISSLEKPLNGLRIAFSADFGYIAVDKEVRDVVTKAARHFASELGADLEEVDPEIADEGATFAALVAFESDLTGMRQMQSELGSRMSPHLSAMLQREWRAEHFTDANTARKKICNQLWRFMQRYDLLLTPTLAVPPFPLNMQGPEIIDGRMVRSDHWLSFCYPFNFTGQPAASIPAGFTASGLPIGLQIVGRHLDDGLVLAASAAFERIQPWNHLYPDLIGVAHE
;
A
#
# COMPACT_ATOMS: atom_id res chain seq x y z
N MET A 1 -1.18 17.84 -8.05
CA MET A 1 -0.47 17.19 -9.17
C MET A 1 -1.43 16.23 -9.90
N ALA A 2 -2.62 16.68 -10.17
CA ALA A 2 -3.59 15.90 -10.96
C ALA A 2 -3.63 16.48 -12.39
N GLY A 3 -3.68 15.60 -13.39
CA GLY A 3 -3.76 16.00 -14.80
C GLY A 3 -2.59 15.50 -15.64
N PRO A 4 -2.75 15.49 -16.98
CA PRO A 4 -1.74 14.99 -17.89
C PRO A 4 -0.56 15.96 -18.00
N ASP A 5 0.66 15.41 -18.08
CA ASP A 5 1.88 16.15 -18.39
C ASP A 5 2.52 15.57 -19.66
N MET A 6 2.65 16.41 -20.70
CA MET A 6 3.18 15.99 -21.99
C MET A 6 4.68 15.62 -21.96
N ARG A 7 5.39 15.92 -20.88
CA ARG A 7 6.79 15.53 -20.67
C ARG A 7 6.93 14.11 -20.14
N ASP A 8 5.86 13.55 -19.59
CA ASP A 8 5.80 12.18 -19.08
C ASP A 8 4.91 11.31 -19.98
N ARG A 9 5.55 10.40 -20.72
CA ARG A 9 4.84 9.45 -21.60
C ARG A 9 3.90 8.49 -20.87
N HIS A 10 4.07 8.35 -19.56
CA HIS A 10 3.23 7.52 -18.69
C HIS A 10 2.10 8.30 -18.04
N SER A 11 2.05 9.62 -18.25
CA SER A 11 0.98 10.48 -17.75
C SER A 11 -0.36 10.03 -18.33
N ILE A 12 -1.31 9.78 -17.45
CA ILE A 12 -2.63 9.28 -17.82
C ILE A 12 -3.52 10.50 -18.19
N PRO A 13 -4.22 10.47 -19.34
CA PRO A 13 -5.20 11.50 -19.64
C PRO A 13 -6.25 11.55 -18.53
N CYS A 14 -6.37 12.70 -17.88
CA CYS A 14 -7.37 12.94 -16.88
C CYS A 14 -8.64 13.45 -17.57
N SER A 15 -9.78 12.80 -17.36
CA SER A 15 -11.09 13.41 -17.63
C SER A 15 -11.32 14.55 -16.64
N ASP A 16 -12.24 15.46 -16.93
CA ASP A 16 -12.65 16.56 -16.04
C ASP A 16 -13.35 16.02 -14.77
N VAL A 17 -12.57 15.40 -13.88
CA VAL A 17 -13.05 14.85 -12.62
C VAL A 17 -13.00 15.94 -11.55
N ASN A 18 -14.14 16.23 -10.97
CA ASN A 18 -14.19 17.04 -9.77
C ASN A 18 -13.89 16.16 -8.53
N TRP A 19 -12.64 16.15 -8.12
CA TRP A 19 -12.15 15.34 -6.99
C TRP A 19 -12.85 15.66 -5.68
N ILE A 20 -13.20 16.93 -5.45
CA ILE A 20 -13.90 17.36 -4.23
C ILE A 20 -15.32 16.77 -4.19
N SER A 21 -16.05 16.81 -5.30
CA SER A 21 -17.39 16.21 -5.35
C SER A 21 -17.36 14.68 -5.25
N SER A 22 -16.25 14.05 -5.58
CA SER A 22 -16.08 12.60 -5.41
C SER A 22 -16.14 12.16 -3.95
N LEU A 23 -15.76 13.03 -2.99
CA LEU A 23 -15.77 12.73 -1.55
C LEU A 23 -17.17 12.47 -0.99
N GLU A 24 -18.22 12.92 -1.69
CA GLU A 24 -19.61 12.79 -1.27
C GLU A 24 -20.32 11.57 -1.91
N LYS A 25 -19.62 10.76 -2.69
CA LYS A 25 -20.20 9.54 -3.28
C LYS A 25 -20.63 8.58 -2.16
N PRO A 26 -21.86 8.05 -2.20
CA PRO A 26 -22.32 7.07 -1.22
C PRO A 26 -21.62 5.72 -1.42
N LEU A 27 -21.41 4.99 -0.32
CA LEU A 27 -20.83 3.66 -0.33
C LEU A 27 -21.86 2.55 -0.16
N ASN A 28 -23.11 2.91 0.09
CA ASN A 28 -24.20 1.96 0.30
C ASN A 28 -24.36 1.01 -0.89
N GLY A 29 -24.35 -0.30 -0.63
CA GLY A 29 -24.49 -1.33 -1.65
C GLY A 29 -23.24 -1.61 -2.48
N LEU A 30 -22.10 -0.97 -2.18
CA LEU A 30 -20.82 -1.36 -2.78
C LEU A 30 -20.39 -2.74 -2.28
N ARG A 31 -19.88 -3.55 -3.18
CA ARG A 31 -19.28 -4.85 -2.85
C ARG A 31 -17.81 -4.64 -2.49
N ILE A 32 -17.48 -4.89 -1.26
CA ILE A 32 -16.14 -4.66 -0.72
C ILE A 32 -15.54 -6.00 -0.29
N ALA A 33 -14.37 -6.35 -0.85
CA ALA A 33 -13.57 -7.44 -0.36
C ALA A 33 -12.72 -6.97 0.82
N PHE A 34 -12.56 -7.80 1.83
CA PHE A 34 -11.57 -7.61 2.89
C PHE A 34 -10.65 -8.82 2.96
N SER A 35 -9.35 -8.57 2.96
CA SER A 35 -8.34 -9.59 3.19
C SER A 35 -7.36 -9.16 4.26
N ALA A 36 -7.28 -9.94 5.33
CA ALA A 36 -6.40 -9.64 6.46
C ALA A 36 -4.93 -9.99 6.18
N ASP A 37 -4.64 -10.89 5.21
CA ASP A 37 -3.30 -11.43 5.00
C ASP A 37 -3.03 -12.00 3.60
N PHE A 38 -3.91 -11.79 2.62
CA PHE A 38 -3.85 -12.38 1.27
C PHE A 38 -3.71 -13.91 1.25
N GLY A 39 -3.99 -14.59 2.38
CA GLY A 39 -3.83 -16.02 2.55
C GLY A 39 -2.37 -16.48 2.75
N TYR A 40 -1.38 -15.58 2.71
CA TYR A 40 0.04 -15.95 2.84
C TYR A 40 0.89 -15.00 3.68
N ILE A 41 0.51 -13.74 3.88
CA ILE A 41 1.30 -12.75 4.60
C ILE A 41 1.27 -13.04 6.11
N ALA A 42 2.43 -13.06 6.76
CA ALA A 42 2.50 -13.02 8.21
C ALA A 42 2.16 -11.60 8.69
N VAL A 43 1.13 -11.46 9.52
CA VAL A 43 0.63 -10.17 9.99
C VAL A 43 0.61 -10.16 11.52
N ASP A 44 1.13 -9.10 12.11
CA ASP A 44 1.05 -8.87 13.55
C ASP A 44 -0.40 -8.94 14.05
N LYS A 45 -0.60 -9.56 15.21
CA LYS A 45 -1.95 -9.78 15.75
C LYS A 45 -2.70 -8.48 16.00
N GLU A 46 -2.07 -7.45 16.55
CA GLU A 46 -2.73 -6.16 16.82
C GLU A 46 -3.11 -5.47 15.51
N VAL A 47 -2.27 -5.54 14.48
CA VAL A 47 -2.59 -5.03 13.14
C VAL A 47 -3.81 -5.73 12.58
N ARG A 48 -3.84 -7.07 12.61
CA ARG A 48 -4.97 -7.87 12.13
C ARG A 48 -6.26 -7.51 12.85
N ASP A 49 -6.23 -7.44 14.18
CA ASP A 49 -7.41 -7.18 15.02
C ASP A 49 -7.96 -5.75 14.75
N VAL A 50 -7.09 -4.74 14.70
CA VAL A 50 -7.49 -3.33 14.47
C VAL A 50 -8.05 -3.15 13.07
N VAL A 51 -7.39 -3.68 12.04
CA VAL A 51 -7.82 -3.53 10.65
C VAL A 51 -9.11 -4.31 10.38
N THR A 52 -9.27 -5.51 10.95
CA THR A 52 -10.53 -6.27 10.85
C THR A 52 -11.70 -5.48 11.44
N LYS A 53 -11.49 -4.85 12.60
CA LYS A 53 -12.52 -3.97 13.21
C LYS A 53 -12.84 -2.78 12.31
N ALA A 54 -11.83 -2.11 11.78
CA ALA A 54 -12.01 -0.98 10.87
C ALA A 54 -12.75 -1.38 9.58
N ALA A 55 -12.39 -2.52 8.98
CA ALA A 55 -13.08 -3.03 7.78
C ALA A 55 -14.57 -3.27 8.03
N ARG A 56 -14.96 -3.80 9.19
CA ARG A 56 -16.35 -4.04 9.54
C ARG A 56 -17.22 -2.77 9.62
N HIS A 57 -16.62 -1.59 9.87
CA HIS A 57 -17.37 -0.33 9.87
C HIS A 57 -17.91 0.03 8.47
N PHE A 58 -17.29 -0.47 7.39
CA PHE A 58 -17.81 -0.28 6.04
C PHE A 58 -19.18 -0.97 5.85
N ALA A 59 -19.39 -2.11 6.49
CA ALA A 59 -20.68 -2.79 6.47
C ALA A 59 -21.66 -2.16 7.48
N SER A 60 -21.24 -2.00 8.74
CA SER A 60 -22.14 -1.61 9.83
C SER A 60 -22.56 -0.15 9.79
N GLU A 61 -21.68 0.76 9.36
CA GLU A 61 -21.89 2.21 9.41
C GLU A 61 -22.10 2.82 8.01
N LEU A 62 -21.46 2.26 6.97
CA LEU A 62 -21.49 2.81 5.62
C LEU A 62 -22.40 2.03 4.65
N GLY A 63 -22.98 0.91 5.11
CA GLY A 63 -23.96 0.13 4.36
C GLY A 63 -23.39 -0.61 3.15
N ALA A 64 -22.08 -0.88 3.12
CA ALA A 64 -21.45 -1.68 2.11
C ALA A 64 -21.67 -3.18 2.35
N ASP A 65 -21.62 -3.97 1.27
CA ASP A 65 -21.62 -5.44 1.32
C ASP A 65 -20.18 -5.93 1.44
N LEU A 66 -19.75 -6.31 2.65
CA LEU A 66 -18.38 -6.71 2.98
C LEU A 66 -18.26 -8.22 2.98
N GLU A 67 -17.34 -8.74 2.15
CA GLU A 67 -16.97 -10.15 2.08
C GLU A 67 -15.50 -10.32 2.49
N GLU A 68 -15.22 -11.23 3.44
CA GLU A 68 -13.86 -11.62 3.81
C GLU A 68 -13.37 -12.68 2.83
N VAL A 69 -12.44 -12.28 1.96
CA VAL A 69 -11.94 -13.10 0.85
C VAL A 69 -10.57 -12.63 0.38
N ASP A 70 -9.70 -13.59 0.07
CA ASP A 70 -8.35 -13.30 -0.43
C ASP A 70 -8.33 -13.16 -1.95
N PRO A 71 -7.57 -12.18 -2.48
CA PRO A 71 -7.28 -12.12 -3.90
C PRO A 71 -6.23 -13.18 -4.23
N GLU A 72 -6.54 -14.24 -4.90
CA GLU A 72 -5.66 -15.39 -5.23
C GLU A 72 -4.36 -14.97 -5.96
N ILE A 73 -3.52 -14.16 -5.30
CA ILE A 73 -2.22 -13.69 -5.78
C ILE A 73 -1.09 -14.38 -5.03
N ALA A 74 0.05 -14.58 -5.69
CA ALA A 74 1.24 -15.14 -5.07
C ALA A 74 2.17 -14.07 -4.51
N ASP A 75 3.03 -14.44 -3.55
CA ASP A 75 4.13 -13.57 -3.08
C ASP A 75 5.18 -13.41 -4.19
N GLU A 76 5.20 -12.25 -4.81
CA GLU A 76 6.17 -11.85 -5.84
C GLU A 76 7.13 -10.76 -5.32
N GLY A 77 7.24 -10.59 -4.00
CA GLY A 77 8.09 -9.54 -3.39
C GLY A 77 9.56 -9.63 -3.80
N ALA A 78 10.10 -10.85 -3.95
CA ALA A 78 11.47 -11.04 -4.42
C ALA A 78 11.69 -10.55 -5.87
N THR A 79 10.64 -10.62 -6.69
CA THR A 79 10.64 -10.18 -8.10
C THR A 79 10.42 -8.67 -8.21
N PHE A 80 9.72 -8.06 -7.25
CA PHE A 80 9.45 -6.63 -7.22
C PHE A 80 10.71 -5.77 -7.23
N ALA A 81 11.76 -6.18 -6.52
CA ALA A 81 13.03 -5.48 -6.51
C ALA A 81 13.67 -5.34 -7.92
N ALA A 82 13.46 -6.32 -8.80
CA ALA A 82 13.94 -6.25 -10.18
C ALA A 82 13.14 -5.21 -11.00
N LEU A 83 11.84 -5.07 -10.75
CA LEU A 83 11.04 -4.03 -11.40
C LEU A 83 11.49 -2.63 -10.97
N VAL A 84 11.72 -2.43 -9.66
CA VAL A 84 12.25 -1.16 -9.13
C VAL A 84 13.59 -0.83 -9.75
N ALA A 85 14.51 -1.82 -9.84
CA ALA A 85 15.82 -1.63 -10.47
C ALA A 85 15.70 -1.28 -11.97
N PHE A 86 14.78 -1.92 -12.69
CA PHE A 86 14.54 -1.66 -14.12
C PHE A 86 14.03 -0.24 -14.40
N GLU A 87 13.21 0.30 -13.51
CA GLU A 87 12.63 1.64 -13.63
C GLU A 87 13.51 2.74 -13.00
N SER A 88 14.67 2.37 -12.43
CA SER A 88 15.59 3.29 -11.77
C SER A 88 16.83 3.59 -12.63
N ASP A 89 17.40 4.79 -12.48
CA ASP A 89 18.73 5.11 -13.00
C ASP A 89 19.81 4.49 -12.12
N LEU A 90 20.10 3.20 -12.34
CA LEU A 90 21.12 2.47 -11.59
C LEU A 90 22.52 3.08 -11.73
N THR A 91 22.83 3.71 -12.87
CA THR A 91 24.15 4.30 -13.11
C THR A 91 24.32 5.56 -12.26
N GLY A 92 23.39 6.48 -12.33
CA GLY A 92 23.40 7.71 -11.50
C GLY A 92 23.32 7.39 -10.00
N MET A 93 22.51 6.39 -9.60
CA MET A 93 22.44 5.98 -8.20
C MET A 93 23.72 5.35 -7.68
N ARG A 94 24.48 4.58 -8.49
CA ARG A 94 25.81 4.07 -8.13
C ARG A 94 26.84 5.18 -8.01
N GLN A 95 26.78 6.19 -8.87
CA GLN A 95 27.61 7.38 -8.71
C GLN A 95 27.28 8.10 -7.39
N MET A 96 26.01 8.33 -7.10
CA MET A 96 25.57 8.91 -5.83
C MET A 96 26.04 8.07 -4.64
N GLN A 97 26.00 6.74 -4.72
CA GLN A 97 26.53 5.85 -3.68
C GLN A 97 28.01 6.07 -3.44
N SER A 98 28.83 6.29 -4.49
CA SER A 98 30.25 6.58 -4.34
C SER A 98 30.53 7.91 -3.62
N GLU A 99 29.64 8.88 -3.75
CA GLU A 99 29.75 10.21 -3.14
C GLU A 99 29.19 10.24 -1.70
N LEU A 100 28.07 9.57 -1.45
CA LEU A 100 27.35 9.59 -0.17
C LEU A 100 27.80 8.49 0.81
N GLY A 101 28.38 7.39 0.31
CA GLY A 101 28.88 6.30 1.12
C GLY A 101 27.83 5.72 2.10
N SER A 102 28.19 5.70 3.40
CA SER A 102 27.35 5.14 4.45
C SER A 102 26.06 5.93 4.77
N ARG A 103 25.86 7.11 4.16
CA ARG A 103 24.61 7.88 4.33
C ARG A 103 23.45 7.32 3.50
N MET A 104 23.73 6.42 2.54
CA MET A 104 22.70 5.71 1.79
C MET A 104 22.16 4.53 2.62
N SER A 105 20.85 4.26 2.51
CA SER A 105 20.25 3.15 3.26
C SER A 105 20.90 1.80 2.87
N PRO A 106 21.08 0.87 3.82
CA PRO A 106 21.64 -0.46 3.54
C PRO A 106 20.84 -1.22 2.47
N HIS A 107 19.53 -1.11 2.49
CA HIS A 107 18.64 -1.78 1.52
C HIS A 107 18.91 -1.28 0.09
N LEU A 108 18.96 0.03 -0.11
CA LEU A 108 19.26 0.64 -1.40
C LEU A 108 20.69 0.27 -1.86
N SER A 109 21.65 0.30 -0.95
CA SER A 109 23.04 -0.10 -1.24
C SER A 109 23.12 -1.56 -1.70
N ALA A 110 22.39 -2.48 -1.05
CA ALA A 110 22.33 -3.89 -1.45
C ALA A 110 21.69 -4.06 -2.85
N MET A 111 20.62 -3.33 -3.16
CA MET A 111 20.02 -3.32 -4.50
C MET A 111 21.00 -2.86 -5.58
N LEU A 112 21.79 -1.80 -5.32
CA LEU A 112 22.76 -1.25 -6.26
C LEU A 112 23.97 -2.15 -6.47
N GLN A 113 24.37 -2.93 -5.46
CA GLN A 113 25.49 -3.90 -5.53
C GLN A 113 25.09 -5.19 -6.24
N ARG A 114 23.78 -5.48 -6.34
CA ARG A 114 23.31 -6.69 -7.00
C ARG A 114 23.63 -6.66 -8.50
N GLU A 115 24.09 -7.80 -9.03
CA GLU A 115 24.21 -8.01 -10.46
C GLU A 115 22.83 -8.26 -11.07
N TRP A 116 22.38 -7.36 -11.92
CA TRP A 116 21.12 -7.46 -12.62
C TRP A 116 21.33 -8.02 -14.03
N ARG A 117 20.55 -9.05 -14.38
CA ARG A 117 20.56 -9.70 -15.69
C ARG A 117 19.23 -9.48 -16.39
N ALA A 118 19.19 -9.63 -17.71
CA ALA A 118 17.97 -9.46 -18.50
C ALA A 118 16.82 -10.37 -18.01
N GLU A 119 17.14 -11.59 -17.59
CA GLU A 119 16.15 -12.56 -17.09
C GLU A 119 15.42 -12.04 -15.85
N HIS A 120 16.10 -11.36 -14.92
CA HIS A 120 15.45 -10.79 -13.74
C HIS A 120 14.35 -9.77 -14.12
N PHE A 121 14.58 -8.99 -15.18
CA PHE A 121 13.62 -8.00 -15.65
C PHE A 121 12.46 -8.64 -16.41
N THR A 122 12.73 -9.67 -17.23
CA THR A 122 11.68 -10.40 -17.95
C THR A 122 10.78 -11.18 -16.99
N ASP A 123 11.35 -11.78 -15.94
CA ASP A 123 10.62 -12.49 -14.90
C ASP A 123 9.74 -11.50 -14.08
N ALA A 124 10.29 -10.34 -13.72
CA ALA A 124 9.54 -9.29 -13.04
C ALA A 124 8.35 -8.80 -13.88
N ASN A 125 8.56 -8.62 -15.17
CA ASN A 125 7.51 -8.20 -16.10
C ASN A 125 6.43 -9.29 -16.28
N THR A 126 6.83 -10.55 -16.25
CA THR A 126 5.91 -11.71 -16.30
C THR A 126 5.09 -11.80 -15.00
N ALA A 127 5.74 -11.63 -13.84
CA ALA A 127 5.06 -11.57 -12.54
C ALA A 127 4.06 -10.41 -12.49
N ARG A 128 4.45 -9.20 -12.96
CA ARG A 128 3.56 -8.04 -13.05
C ARG A 128 2.32 -8.36 -13.88
N LYS A 129 2.48 -8.90 -15.09
CA LYS A 129 1.35 -9.27 -15.95
C LYS A 129 0.41 -10.27 -15.29
N LYS A 130 0.96 -11.25 -14.56
CA LYS A 130 0.19 -12.26 -13.83
C LYS A 130 -0.65 -11.61 -12.73
N ILE A 131 -0.03 -10.80 -11.85
CA ILE A 131 -0.73 -10.10 -10.77
C ILE A 131 -1.78 -9.13 -11.32
N CYS A 132 -1.46 -8.35 -12.37
CA CYS A 132 -2.43 -7.48 -13.03
C CYS A 132 -3.68 -8.25 -13.48
N ASN A 133 -3.50 -9.40 -14.14
CA ASN A 133 -4.62 -10.23 -14.60
C ASN A 133 -5.43 -10.82 -13.43
N GLN A 134 -4.77 -11.29 -12.38
CA GLN A 134 -5.43 -11.87 -11.20
C GLN A 134 -6.26 -10.81 -10.48
N LEU A 135 -5.67 -9.65 -10.15
CA LEU A 135 -6.37 -8.56 -9.49
C LEU A 135 -7.47 -7.95 -10.37
N TRP A 136 -7.25 -7.84 -11.68
CA TRP A 136 -8.31 -7.39 -12.59
C TRP A 136 -9.53 -8.32 -12.53
N ARG A 137 -9.34 -9.66 -12.58
CA ARG A 137 -10.43 -10.64 -12.46
C ARG A 137 -11.11 -10.57 -11.09
N PHE A 138 -10.34 -10.46 -10.02
CA PHE A 138 -10.83 -10.33 -8.66
C PHE A 138 -11.74 -9.10 -8.54
N MET A 139 -11.28 -7.94 -9.01
CA MET A 139 -12.02 -6.68 -8.95
C MET A 139 -13.23 -6.59 -9.90
N GLN A 140 -13.48 -7.60 -10.75
CA GLN A 140 -14.76 -7.68 -11.45
C GLN A 140 -15.93 -8.00 -10.49
N ARG A 141 -15.65 -8.62 -9.36
CA ARG A 141 -16.65 -8.98 -8.34
C ARG A 141 -16.80 -7.91 -7.26
N TYR A 142 -15.78 -7.10 -7.04
CA TYR A 142 -15.71 -6.12 -5.96
C TYR A 142 -15.42 -4.72 -6.49
N ASP A 143 -15.92 -3.72 -5.78
CA ASP A 143 -15.72 -2.32 -6.10
C ASP A 143 -14.47 -1.78 -5.38
N LEU A 144 -14.20 -2.27 -4.17
CA LEU A 144 -13.01 -1.97 -3.37
C LEU A 144 -12.43 -3.25 -2.75
N LEU A 145 -11.14 -3.20 -2.43
CA LEU A 145 -10.44 -4.17 -1.60
C LEU A 145 -9.84 -3.45 -0.39
N LEU A 146 -10.14 -3.95 0.81
CA LEU A 146 -9.57 -3.48 2.07
C LEU A 146 -8.52 -4.46 2.58
N THR A 147 -7.38 -3.93 3.06
CA THR A 147 -6.30 -4.73 3.66
C THR A 147 -5.61 -3.93 4.76
N PRO A 148 -4.76 -4.53 5.59
CA PRO A 148 -3.75 -3.77 6.30
C PRO A 148 -2.89 -2.96 5.30
N THR A 149 -2.43 -1.77 5.69
CA THR A 149 -1.42 -1.06 4.89
C THR A 149 -0.07 -1.74 5.02
N LEU A 150 0.31 -2.10 6.23
CA LEU A 150 1.56 -2.78 6.57
C LEU A 150 1.27 -3.98 7.47
N ALA A 151 2.15 -4.98 7.42
CA ALA A 151 1.97 -6.21 8.19
C ALA A 151 2.32 -6.08 9.68
N VAL A 152 2.95 -4.98 10.09
CA VAL A 152 3.39 -4.72 11.47
C VAL A 152 3.14 -3.26 11.86
N PRO A 153 3.01 -2.93 13.16
CA PRO A 153 3.02 -1.57 13.62
C PRO A 153 4.43 -0.93 13.42
N PRO A 154 4.58 0.39 13.63
CA PRO A 154 5.89 1.03 13.61
C PRO A 154 6.90 0.31 14.50
N PHE A 155 8.11 0.10 13.99
CA PHE A 155 9.21 -0.59 14.67
C PHE A 155 10.41 0.38 14.87
N PRO A 156 11.40 0.04 15.74
CA PRO A 156 12.52 0.94 16.06
C PRO A 156 13.30 1.39 14.82
N LEU A 157 13.81 2.63 14.90
CA LEU A 157 14.75 3.16 13.90
C LEU A 157 15.99 2.26 13.78
N ASN A 158 16.62 2.29 12.63
CA ASN A 158 17.80 1.47 12.27
C ASN A 158 17.53 -0.04 12.10
N MET A 159 16.28 -0.48 12.15
CA MET A 159 15.87 -1.79 11.66
C MET A 159 15.41 -1.69 10.21
N GLN A 160 15.69 -2.71 9.40
CA GLN A 160 15.12 -2.82 8.04
C GLN A 160 13.70 -3.35 8.07
N GLY A 161 13.37 -4.14 9.07
CA GLY A 161 12.10 -4.71 9.39
C GLY A 161 12.26 -5.91 10.32
N PRO A 162 11.16 -6.37 10.95
CA PRO A 162 11.19 -7.57 11.78
C PRO A 162 11.50 -8.81 10.94
N GLU A 163 12.29 -9.73 11.48
CA GLU A 163 12.57 -11.04 10.90
C GLU A 163 11.60 -12.14 11.40
N ILE A 164 10.80 -11.80 12.40
CA ILE A 164 9.74 -12.67 12.95
C ILE A 164 8.47 -11.85 13.08
N ILE A 165 7.38 -12.33 12.48
CA ILE A 165 6.05 -11.73 12.59
C ILE A 165 5.07 -12.85 12.93
N ASP A 166 4.31 -12.71 14.01
CA ASP A 166 3.36 -13.70 14.50
C ASP A 166 3.96 -15.12 14.59
N GLY A 167 5.20 -15.21 15.13
CA GLY A 167 5.94 -16.48 15.29
C GLY A 167 6.51 -17.07 14.00
N ARG A 168 6.32 -16.44 12.84
CA ARG A 168 6.83 -16.90 11.54
C ARG A 168 8.12 -16.16 11.17
N MET A 169 9.15 -16.90 10.76
CA MET A 169 10.35 -16.32 10.15
C MET A 169 9.98 -15.72 8.80
N VAL A 170 10.39 -14.47 8.56
CA VAL A 170 10.10 -13.71 7.35
C VAL A 170 11.33 -12.96 6.84
N ARG A 171 11.29 -12.50 5.59
CA ARG A 171 12.30 -11.55 5.08
C ARG A 171 12.14 -10.19 5.76
N SER A 172 13.22 -9.43 5.89
CA SER A 172 13.22 -8.10 6.51
C SER A 172 12.36 -7.06 5.76
N ASP A 173 11.96 -7.31 4.52
CA ASP A 173 11.06 -6.48 3.73
C ASP A 173 9.58 -6.96 3.74
N HIS A 174 9.30 -8.05 4.46
CA HIS A 174 7.97 -8.67 4.49
C HIS A 174 6.88 -7.74 5.03
N TRP A 175 7.23 -6.79 5.88
CA TRP A 175 6.29 -5.79 6.40
C TRP A 175 5.62 -4.94 5.33
N LEU A 176 6.23 -4.85 4.11
CA LEU A 176 5.72 -4.12 2.94
C LEU A 176 4.82 -4.98 2.03
N SER A 177 4.53 -6.23 2.38
CA SER A 177 3.91 -7.20 1.46
C SER A 177 2.53 -6.79 0.94
N PHE A 178 1.81 -5.92 1.63
CA PHE A 178 0.54 -5.37 1.15
C PHE A 178 0.68 -4.26 0.10
N CYS A 179 1.84 -3.62 0.00
CA CYS A 179 2.02 -2.44 -0.87
C CYS A 179 2.45 -2.82 -2.29
N TYR A 180 3.39 -3.76 -2.44
CA TYR A 180 3.99 -4.03 -3.75
C TYR A 180 3.01 -4.57 -4.81
N PRO A 181 1.94 -5.35 -4.51
CA PRO A 181 1.00 -5.80 -5.53
C PRO A 181 0.35 -4.64 -6.29
N PHE A 182 0.01 -3.56 -5.58
CA PHE A 182 -0.64 -2.39 -6.18
C PHE A 182 0.36 -1.49 -6.90
N ASN A 183 1.63 -1.48 -6.47
CA ASN A 183 2.72 -0.89 -7.24
C ASN A 183 2.99 -1.64 -8.56
N PHE A 184 2.77 -2.96 -8.60
CA PHE A 184 2.82 -3.73 -9.84
C PHE A 184 1.68 -3.36 -10.80
N THR A 185 0.45 -3.18 -10.27
CA THR A 185 -0.77 -3.04 -11.07
C THR A 185 -1.14 -1.61 -11.39
N GLY A 186 -0.61 -0.63 -10.65
CA GLY A 186 -0.97 0.78 -10.79
C GLY A 186 -2.41 1.09 -10.39
N GLN A 187 -3.01 0.27 -9.52
CA GLN A 187 -4.33 0.56 -8.95
C GLN A 187 -4.25 1.71 -7.95
N PRO A 188 -5.26 2.60 -7.88
CA PRO A 188 -5.31 3.61 -6.84
C PRO A 188 -5.45 2.95 -5.48
N ALA A 189 -4.63 3.39 -4.54
CA ALA A 189 -4.62 2.92 -3.16
C ALA A 189 -4.43 4.08 -2.19
N ALA A 190 -5.16 4.08 -1.09
CA ALA A 190 -5.02 5.01 0.01
C ALA A 190 -4.74 4.26 1.31
N SER A 191 -3.93 4.86 2.17
CA SER A 191 -3.76 4.40 3.56
C SER A 191 -4.41 5.41 4.48
N ILE A 192 -5.33 4.94 5.31
CA ILE A 192 -6.04 5.77 6.29
C ILE A 192 -5.84 5.21 7.69
N PRO A 193 -5.88 6.05 8.76
CA PRO A 193 -5.78 5.58 10.13
C PRO A 193 -6.91 4.62 10.49
N ALA A 194 -6.57 3.35 10.80
CA ALA A 194 -7.51 2.34 11.25
C ALA A 194 -7.70 2.33 12.77
N GLY A 195 -6.70 2.81 13.50
CA GLY A 195 -6.64 2.81 14.95
C GLY A 195 -5.20 2.72 15.46
N PHE A 196 -5.06 2.24 16.69
CA PHE A 196 -3.78 2.18 17.39
C PHE A 196 -3.58 0.82 18.05
N THR A 197 -2.31 0.43 18.24
CA THR A 197 -1.95 -0.67 19.12
C THR A 197 -2.27 -0.34 20.58
N ALA A 198 -2.19 -1.31 21.46
CA ALA A 198 -2.31 -1.09 22.92
C ALA A 198 -1.24 -0.12 23.46
N SER A 199 -0.08 -0.03 22.79
CA SER A 199 1.00 0.92 23.13
C SER A 199 0.85 2.30 22.48
N GLY A 200 -0.22 2.55 21.69
CA GLY A 200 -0.49 3.83 21.06
C GLY A 200 0.21 4.03 19.68
N LEU A 201 0.76 2.99 19.07
CA LEU A 201 1.35 3.08 17.74
C LEU A 201 0.26 3.03 16.66
N PRO A 202 0.33 3.88 15.61
CA PRO A 202 -0.71 3.94 14.59
C PRO A 202 -0.72 2.71 13.68
N ILE A 203 -1.92 2.31 13.27
CA ILE A 203 -2.17 1.23 12.31
C ILE A 203 -2.99 1.78 11.15
N GLY A 204 -2.59 1.46 9.92
CA GLY A 204 -3.25 1.88 8.69
C GLY A 204 -4.14 0.79 8.08
N LEU A 205 -5.34 1.21 7.63
CA LEU A 205 -6.17 0.45 6.69
C LEU A 205 -5.84 0.91 5.27
N GLN A 206 -5.58 -0.03 4.37
CA GLN A 206 -5.41 0.26 2.95
C GLN A 206 -6.74 0.05 2.22
N ILE A 207 -7.12 1.03 1.41
CA ILE A 207 -8.29 1.00 0.53
C ILE A 207 -7.77 0.99 -0.91
N VAL A 208 -8.11 -0.04 -1.67
CA VAL A 208 -7.67 -0.23 -3.06
C VAL A 208 -8.88 -0.21 -3.97
N GLY A 209 -8.82 0.61 -5.02
CA GLY A 209 -9.86 0.72 -6.05
C GLY A 209 -9.53 -0.10 -7.30
N ARG A 210 -10.48 -0.13 -8.24
CA ARG A 210 -10.21 -0.56 -9.61
C ARG A 210 -9.24 0.43 -10.27
N HIS A 211 -8.56 -0.04 -11.31
CA HIS A 211 -7.65 0.84 -12.06
C HIS A 211 -8.38 2.11 -12.52
N LEU A 212 -7.80 3.27 -12.25
CA LEU A 212 -8.32 4.62 -12.51
C LEU A 212 -9.58 5.02 -11.72
N ASP A 213 -9.97 4.29 -10.69
CA ASP A 213 -11.12 4.66 -9.85
C ASP A 213 -10.67 5.38 -8.56
N ASP A 214 -9.78 6.36 -8.71
CA ASP A 214 -9.27 7.21 -7.61
C ASP A 214 -10.42 7.90 -6.87
N GLY A 215 -11.45 8.31 -7.61
CA GLY A 215 -12.61 8.98 -7.04
C GLY A 215 -13.38 8.12 -6.02
N LEU A 216 -13.47 6.81 -6.23
CA LEU A 216 -14.10 5.90 -5.28
C LEU A 216 -13.22 5.65 -4.04
N VAL A 217 -11.89 5.54 -4.24
CA VAL A 217 -10.93 5.43 -3.13
C VAL A 217 -10.97 6.67 -2.24
N LEU A 218 -11.04 7.86 -2.83
CA LEU A 218 -11.19 9.11 -2.09
C LEU A 218 -12.53 9.18 -1.34
N ALA A 219 -13.63 8.77 -1.98
CA ALA A 219 -14.95 8.71 -1.35
C ALA A 219 -14.97 7.78 -0.14
N ALA A 220 -14.40 6.58 -0.28
CA ALA A 220 -14.29 5.60 0.79
C ALA A 220 -13.44 6.11 1.95
N SER A 221 -12.32 6.76 1.65
CA SER A 221 -11.45 7.38 2.66
C SER A 221 -12.17 8.47 3.44
N ALA A 222 -12.86 9.38 2.74
CA ALA A 222 -13.62 10.47 3.37
C ALA A 222 -14.83 9.95 4.18
N ALA A 223 -15.51 8.93 3.69
CA ALA A 223 -16.62 8.32 4.42
C ALA A 223 -16.15 7.67 5.73
N PHE A 224 -15.02 6.97 5.69
CA PHE A 224 -14.44 6.35 6.89
C PHE A 224 -13.96 7.43 7.89
N GLU A 225 -13.31 8.50 7.41
CA GLU A 225 -12.88 9.61 8.28
C GLU A 225 -14.06 10.25 9.02
N ARG A 226 -15.23 10.35 8.39
CA ARG A 226 -16.43 10.90 9.05
C ARG A 226 -16.94 10.04 10.19
N ILE A 227 -16.86 8.71 10.11
CA ILE A 227 -17.32 7.79 11.15
C ILE A 227 -16.26 7.50 12.22
N GLN A 228 -15.00 7.59 11.85
CA GLN A 228 -13.85 7.40 12.76
C GLN A 228 -12.84 8.54 12.58
N PRO A 229 -13.16 9.76 13.05
CA PRO A 229 -12.29 10.92 12.87
C PRO A 229 -11.01 10.77 13.70
N TRP A 230 -9.88 11.13 13.11
CA TRP A 230 -8.54 11.06 13.75
C TRP A 230 -7.86 12.41 13.92
N ASN A 231 -8.48 13.51 13.48
CA ASN A 231 -7.89 14.86 13.55
C ASN A 231 -7.54 15.32 14.96
N HIS A 232 -8.20 14.77 15.99
CA HIS A 232 -7.93 15.04 17.40
C HIS A 232 -6.78 14.18 17.98
N LEU A 233 -6.23 13.26 17.19
CA LEU A 233 -5.18 12.31 17.61
C LEU A 233 -3.79 12.73 17.12
N TYR A 234 -3.65 13.92 16.54
CA TYR A 234 -2.34 14.45 16.21
C TYR A 234 -1.53 14.71 17.48
N PRO A 235 -0.21 14.39 17.48
CA PRO A 235 0.65 14.77 18.59
C PRO A 235 0.57 16.26 18.84
N ASP A 236 0.49 16.67 20.11
CA ASP A 236 0.64 18.06 20.49
C ASP A 236 2.05 18.53 20.11
N LEU A 237 2.18 19.20 18.99
CA LEU A 237 3.43 19.86 18.56
C LEU A 237 3.68 21.16 19.36
N ILE A 238 2.99 21.39 20.47
CA ILE A 238 3.19 22.53 21.38
C ILE A 238 4.50 22.32 22.11
N GLY A 239 5.58 22.83 21.56
CA GLY A 239 6.93 22.78 22.12
C GLY A 239 7.99 23.14 21.09
N VAL A 240 7.68 23.21 19.82
CA VAL A 240 8.57 23.81 18.82
C VAL A 240 8.23 25.29 18.74
N ALA A 241 8.75 26.06 19.68
CA ALA A 241 8.80 27.51 19.52
C ALA A 241 9.58 27.78 18.23
N HIS A 242 8.93 28.46 17.28
CA HIS A 242 9.62 29.07 16.17
C HIS A 242 10.52 30.17 16.75
N GLU A 243 11.81 29.86 16.96
CA GLU A 243 12.88 30.84 17.08
C GLU A 243 13.37 31.23 15.67
#